data_12d2f429461a214aac923ac92521ca23
#
_entry.id   12d2f429461a214aac923ac92521ca23
#
_cell.length_a   1.000
_cell.length_b   1.000
_cell.length_c   1.000
_cell.angle_alpha   90.00
_cell.angle_beta   90.00
_cell.angle_gamma   90.00
#
_symmetry.space_group_name_H-M   'P 1'
#
loop_
_entity.id
_entity.type
_entity.pdbx_description
1 polymer ?
#
loop_
_entity_poly.entity_id
_entity_poly.type
_entity_poly.pdbx_seq_one_letter_code
_entity_poly.pdbx_strand_id
1 'polypeptide(L)'
;MKNAYIVKATAVEKDEDGRITAIHATYDPDSLSGSGTEASERKVAATIHWVDAATAIPAEIRLYDRLFLDEAPDSHKERNFLEFVNPESLKTVTGLVEAGLKAAVVGNRYQF
;
A
#
# COMPACT_ATOMS: atom_id res chain seq x y z
N MET A 1 6.44 -12.24 1.25
CA MET A 1 5.94 -11.23 2.20
C MET A 1 7.13 -10.67 2.96
N LYS A 2 7.20 -9.35 3.10
CA LYS A 2 8.33 -8.66 3.75
C LYS A 2 8.49 -9.14 5.21
N ASN A 3 9.71 -9.49 5.61
CA ASN A 3 10.04 -9.96 6.97
C ASN A 3 9.23 -11.18 7.47
N ALA A 4 8.74 -12.00 6.55
CA ALA A 4 7.96 -13.19 6.85
C ALA A 4 8.36 -14.34 5.91
N TYR A 5 7.39 -15.03 5.36
CA TYR A 5 7.57 -16.21 4.54
C TYR A 5 7.35 -15.93 3.06
N ILE A 6 7.84 -16.82 2.21
CA ILE A 6 7.46 -16.87 0.80
C ILE A 6 6.07 -17.50 0.71
N VAL A 7 5.17 -16.82 -0.01
CA VAL A 7 3.80 -17.27 -0.22
C VAL A 7 3.54 -17.48 -1.70
N LYS A 8 2.70 -18.46 -2.02
CA LYS A 8 2.24 -18.75 -3.36
C LYS A 8 0.72 -18.68 -3.39
N ALA A 9 0.18 -17.77 -4.21
CA ALA A 9 -1.25 -17.72 -4.47
C ALA A 9 -1.69 -19.00 -5.19
N THR A 10 -2.77 -19.62 -4.71
CA THR A 10 -3.30 -20.89 -5.22
C THR A 10 -4.68 -20.74 -5.84
N ALA A 11 -5.51 -19.84 -5.30
CA ALA A 11 -6.84 -19.58 -5.82
C ALA A 11 -7.27 -18.12 -5.54
N VAL A 12 -8.24 -17.64 -6.28
CA VAL A 12 -8.83 -16.31 -6.16
C VAL A 12 -10.34 -16.46 -6.13
N GLU A 13 -10.98 -15.88 -5.12
CA GLU A 13 -12.42 -15.75 -5.05
C GLU A 13 -12.84 -14.37 -5.56
N LYS A 14 -13.94 -14.34 -6.31
CA LYS A 14 -14.52 -13.12 -6.85
C LYS A 14 -16.01 -13.09 -6.54
N ASP A 15 -16.53 -11.87 -6.35
CA ASP A 15 -17.98 -11.64 -6.27
C ASP A 15 -18.65 -11.67 -7.65
N GLU A 16 -19.96 -11.46 -7.66
CA GLU A 16 -20.78 -11.44 -8.87
C GLU A 16 -20.37 -10.31 -9.84
N ASP A 17 -19.78 -9.24 -9.32
CA ASP A 17 -19.24 -8.11 -10.09
C ASP A 17 -17.82 -8.35 -10.61
N GLY A 18 -17.22 -9.51 -10.32
CA GLY A 18 -15.86 -9.87 -10.71
C GLY A 18 -14.76 -9.25 -9.85
N ARG A 19 -15.10 -8.61 -8.73
CA ARG A 19 -14.13 -8.05 -7.78
C ARG A 19 -13.54 -9.16 -6.94
N ILE A 20 -12.24 -9.08 -6.68
CA ILE A 20 -11.54 -10.04 -5.83
C ILE A 20 -11.97 -9.83 -4.38
N THR A 21 -12.55 -10.87 -3.77
CA THR A 21 -12.97 -10.88 -2.36
C THR A 21 -11.98 -11.60 -1.46
N ALA A 22 -11.31 -12.64 -1.97
CA ALA A 22 -10.28 -13.36 -1.24
C ALA A 22 -9.22 -13.94 -2.18
N ILE A 23 -8.00 -14.07 -1.67
CA ILE A 23 -6.90 -14.77 -2.33
C ILE A 23 -6.43 -15.87 -1.38
N HIS A 24 -6.57 -17.11 -1.81
CA HIS A 24 -6.01 -18.25 -1.10
C HIS A 24 -4.54 -18.39 -1.42
N ALA A 25 -3.73 -18.60 -0.41
CA ALA A 25 -2.30 -18.77 -0.58
C ALA A 25 -1.76 -19.85 0.37
N THR A 26 -0.73 -20.52 -0.06
CA THR A 26 0.10 -21.37 0.79
C THR A 26 1.40 -20.65 1.12
N TYR A 27 1.96 -20.92 2.28
CA TYR A 27 3.27 -20.41 2.66
C TYR A 27 4.27 -21.56 2.76
N ASP A 28 5.55 -21.25 2.60
CA ASP A 28 6.66 -22.17 2.75
C ASP A 28 7.28 -21.96 4.14
N PRO A 29 7.14 -22.91 5.09
CA PRO A 29 7.60 -22.73 6.47
C PRO A 29 9.13 -22.62 6.59
N ASP A 30 9.89 -23.15 5.64
CA ASP A 30 11.35 -23.11 5.63
C ASP A 30 11.89 -21.79 5.04
N SER A 31 11.01 -20.93 4.51
CA SER A 31 11.38 -19.68 3.85
C SER A 31 11.33 -18.44 4.72
N LEU A 32 11.40 -18.60 6.05
CA LEU A 32 11.38 -17.45 6.96
C LEU A 32 12.51 -16.46 6.62
N SER A 33 12.16 -15.21 6.41
CA SER A 33 13.12 -14.16 6.06
C SER A 33 14.21 -14.02 7.12
N GLY A 34 15.47 -14.08 6.72
CA GLY A 34 16.62 -13.98 7.61
C GLY A 34 17.01 -15.28 8.32
N SER A 35 16.37 -16.41 8.02
CA SER A 35 16.75 -17.73 8.59
C SER A 35 18.04 -18.29 8.00
N GLY A 36 18.50 -17.81 6.84
CA GLY A 36 19.69 -18.33 6.16
C GLY A 36 19.48 -19.68 5.49
N THR A 37 18.24 -20.18 5.41
CA THR A 37 17.93 -21.40 4.67
C THR A 37 17.95 -21.16 3.17
N GLU A 38 18.23 -22.19 2.36
CA GLU A 38 18.16 -22.11 0.89
C GLU A 38 16.78 -21.64 0.43
N ALA A 39 15.71 -22.08 1.10
CA ALA A 39 14.35 -21.63 0.83
C ALA A 39 14.15 -20.13 1.06
N SER A 40 14.80 -19.55 2.10
CA SER A 40 14.70 -18.10 2.42
C SER A 40 15.44 -17.22 1.41
N GLU A 41 16.49 -17.75 0.76
CA GLU A 41 17.30 -17.03 -0.24
C GLU A 41 16.77 -17.20 -1.66
N ARG A 42 15.72 -17.98 -1.83
CA ARG A 42 15.11 -18.23 -3.15
C ARG A 42 14.60 -16.94 -3.78
N LYS A 43 14.95 -16.73 -5.05
CA LYS A 43 14.47 -15.58 -5.84
C LYS A 43 12.94 -15.62 -5.98
N VAL A 44 12.29 -14.53 -5.64
CA VAL A 44 10.84 -14.34 -5.72
C VAL A 44 10.48 -13.29 -6.78
N ALA A 45 9.26 -13.35 -7.29
CA ALA A 45 8.78 -12.41 -8.32
C ALA A 45 8.61 -10.99 -7.77
N ALA A 46 8.15 -10.86 -6.52
CA ALA A 46 7.94 -9.57 -5.87
C ALA A 46 7.95 -9.72 -4.34
N THR A 47 8.19 -8.62 -3.65
CA THR A 47 8.03 -8.52 -2.20
C THR A 47 6.84 -7.61 -1.91
N ILE A 48 5.90 -8.09 -1.09
CA ILE A 48 4.72 -7.32 -0.68
C ILE A 48 4.80 -6.99 0.80
N HIS A 49 4.33 -5.82 1.16
CA HIS A 49 4.04 -5.45 2.55
C HIS A 49 2.75 -6.14 3.00
N TRP A 50 2.63 -6.40 4.29
CA TRP A 50 1.47 -7.06 4.86
C TRP A 50 1.28 -6.65 6.33
N VAL A 51 0.06 -6.75 6.82
CA VAL A 51 -0.28 -6.58 8.23
C VAL A 51 -1.20 -7.73 8.66
N ASP A 52 -1.07 -8.14 9.90
CA ASP A 52 -1.96 -9.12 10.50
C ASP A 52 -3.30 -8.45 10.84
N ALA A 53 -4.39 -8.93 10.24
CA ALA A 53 -5.72 -8.36 10.41
C ALA A 53 -6.22 -8.37 11.87
N ALA A 54 -5.74 -9.31 12.69
CA ALA A 54 -6.13 -9.42 14.09
C ALA A 54 -5.49 -8.33 14.99
N THR A 55 -4.30 -7.85 14.61
CA THR A 55 -3.52 -6.89 15.41
C THR A 55 -3.37 -5.53 14.75
N ALA A 56 -3.68 -5.44 13.45
CA ALA A 56 -3.61 -4.19 12.70
C ALA A 56 -4.56 -3.13 13.27
N ILE A 57 -4.16 -1.88 13.17
CA ILE A 57 -4.97 -0.75 13.59
C ILE A 57 -5.49 0.02 12.39
N PRO A 58 -6.75 0.52 12.42
CA PRO A 58 -7.28 1.35 11.35
C PRO A 58 -6.56 2.71 11.33
N ALA A 59 -6.28 3.19 10.13
CA ALA A 59 -5.66 4.48 9.91
C ALA A 59 -6.33 5.21 8.75
N GLU A 60 -6.47 6.52 8.88
CA GLU A 60 -6.80 7.40 7.76
C GLU A 60 -5.54 7.63 6.93
N ILE A 61 -5.62 7.32 5.65
CA ILE A 61 -4.52 7.49 4.70
C ILE A 61 -4.90 8.59 3.72
N ARG A 62 -4.09 9.64 3.69
CA ARG A 62 -4.24 10.77 2.77
C ARG A 62 -3.28 10.61 1.61
N LEU A 63 -3.83 10.34 0.45
CA LEU A 63 -3.08 10.20 -0.80
C LEU A 63 -3.07 11.56 -1.48
N TYR A 64 -1.88 12.14 -1.60
CA TYR A 64 -1.68 13.42 -2.26
C TYR A 64 -1.28 13.21 -3.71
N ASP A 65 -1.88 13.95 -4.62
CA ASP A 65 -1.50 14.07 -6.01
C ASP A 65 -1.10 15.54 -6.29
N ARG A 66 -0.72 15.85 -7.52
CA ARG A 66 -0.39 17.21 -7.95
C ARG A 66 -1.56 18.16 -7.68
N LEU A 67 -1.24 19.34 -7.17
CA LEU A 67 -2.26 20.36 -6.84
C LEU A 67 -2.93 20.95 -8.08
N PHE A 68 -2.19 21.06 -9.18
CA PHE A 68 -2.68 21.62 -10.43
C PHE A 68 -2.64 20.57 -11.56
N LEU A 69 -3.62 20.63 -12.44
CA LEU A 69 -3.68 19.80 -13.65
C LEU A 69 -2.71 20.30 -14.73
N ASP A 70 -2.36 21.59 -14.67
CA ASP A 70 -1.41 22.26 -15.57
C ASP A 70 -0.04 22.40 -14.90
N GLU A 71 1.05 22.30 -15.68
CA GLU A 71 2.42 22.43 -15.18
C GLU A 71 2.79 23.89 -14.86
N ALA A 72 2.15 24.85 -15.52
CA ALA A 72 2.37 26.28 -15.35
C ALA A 72 1.05 27.07 -15.30
N PRO A 73 0.24 26.85 -14.25
CA PRO A 73 -1.13 27.38 -14.16
C PRO A 73 -1.19 28.90 -14.15
N ASP A 74 -0.12 29.58 -13.77
CA ASP A 74 0.03 31.04 -13.75
C ASP A 74 0.51 31.64 -15.08
N SER A 75 0.88 30.82 -16.06
CA SER A 75 1.34 31.30 -17.38
C SER A 75 0.19 31.78 -18.28
N HIS A 76 -1.03 31.45 -17.96
CA HIS A 76 -2.23 31.76 -18.75
C HIS A 76 -2.78 33.16 -18.39
N LYS A 77 -2.44 34.17 -19.18
CA LYS A 77 -2.80 35.59 -18.91
C LYS A 77 -4.31 35.86 -18.83
N GLU A 78 -5.13 35.07 -19.49
CA GLU A 78 -6.59 35.26 -19.58
C GLU A 78 -7.40 34.33 -18.66
N ARG A 79 -6.73 33.44 -17.90
CA ARG A 79 -7.38 32.46 -17.03
C ARG A 79 -6.81 32.54 -15.64
N ASN A 80 -7.69 32.33 -14.64
CA ASN A 80 -7.27 32.28 -13.26
C ASN A 80 -6.61 30.92 -12.98
N PHE A 81 -5.44 30.91 -12.32
CA PHE A 81 -4.74 29.69 -11.93
C PHE A 81 -5.62 28.74 -11.10
N LEU A 82 -6.62 29.26 -10.37
CA LEU A 82 -7.57 28.45 -9.61
C LEU A 82 -8.43 27.53 -10.50
N GLU A 83 -8.59 27.84 -11.77
CA GLU A 83 -9.31 26.99 -12.72
C GLU A 83 -8.56 25.68 -13.02
N PHE A 84 -7.27 25.67 -12.76
CA PHE A 84 -6.40 24.50 -12.97
C PHE A 84 -6.19 23.68 -11.70
N VAL A 85 -6.85 23.99 -10.59
CA VAL A 85 -6.79 23.20 -9.36
C VAL A 85 -7.31 21.79 -9.64
N ASN A 86 -6.53 20.80 -9.26
CA ASN A 86 -6.93 19.41 -9.34
C ASN A 86 -7.88 19.05 -8.17
N PRO A 87 -9.18 18.82 -8.43
CA PRO A 87 -10.12 18.45 -7.36
C PRO A 87 -9.80 17.11 -6.72
N GLU A 88 -9.06 16.23 -7.41
CA GLU A 88 -8.60 14.91 -6.93
C GLU A 88 -7.21 14.98 -6.27
N SER A 89 -6.68 16.17 -6.00
CA SER A 89 -5.33 16.36 -5.42
C SER A 89 -5.16 15.76 -4.03
N LEU A 90 -6.25 15.48 -3.34
CA LEU A 90 -6.27 14.79 -2.06
C LEU A 90 -7.38 13.74 -2.04
N LYS A 91 -6.98 12.49 -1.90
CA LYS A 91 -7.91 11.37 -1.70
C LYS A 91 -7.69 10.77 -0.32
N THR A 92 -8.75 10.68 0.46
CA THR A 92 -8.71 10.05 1.78
C THR A 92 -9.29 8.64 1.69
N VAL A 93 -8.55 7.66 2.18
CA VAL A 93 -8.97 6.27 2.27
C VAL A 93 -8.70 5.73 3.68
N THR A 94 -9.44 4.72 4.08
CA THR A 94 -9.17 4.00 5.33
C THR A 94 -8.38 2.74 4.99
N GLY A 95 -7.31 2.50 5.73
CA GLY A 95 -6.49 1.30 5.60
C GLY A 95 -6.15 0.70 6.96
N LEU A 96 -5.40 -0.37 6.95
CA LEU A 96 -4.87 -1.03 8.13
C LEU A 96 -3.35 -0.86 8.17
N VAL A 97 -2.81 -0.54 9.33
CA VAL A 97 -1.38 -0.39 9.56
C VAL A 97 -0.91 -1.26 10.73
N GLU A 98 0.39 -1.51 10.79
CA GLU A 98 0.99 -2.31 11.85
C GLU A 98 0.72 -1.73 13.25
N ALA A 99 0.46 -2.59 14.22
CA ALA A 99 0.21 -2.20 15.60
C ALA A 99 1.35 -1.34 16.21
N GLY A 100 2.58 -1.53 15.75
CA GLY A 100 3.75 -0.72 16.17
C GLY A 100 3.61 0.77 15.85
N LEU A 101 2.80 1.14 14.86
CA LEU A 101 2.54 2.55 14.51
C LEU A 101 1.60 3.27 15.49
N LYS A 102 1.02 2.55 16.46
CA LYS A 102 0.18 3.18 17.50
C LYS A 102 0.92 4.27 18.29
N ALA A 103 2.23 4.13 18.42
CA ALA A 103 3.09 5.11 19.08
C ALA A 103 3.68 6.18 18.13
N ALA A 104 3.26 6.20 16.87
CA ALA A 104 3.73 7.18 15.91
C ALA A 104 3.29 8.60 16.30
N VAL A 105 4.21 9.55 16.15
CA VAL A 105 3.95 10.97 16.42
C VAL A 105 4.10 11.80 15.15
N VAL A 106 3.45 12.94 15.13
CA VAL A 106 3.53 13.89 14.01
C VAL A 106 5.00 14.23 13.70
N GLY A 107 5.36 14.15 12.43
CA GLY A 107 6.73 14.37 11.95
C GLY A 107 7.57 13.11 11.78
N ASN A 108 7.16 11.97 12.32
CA ASN A 108 7.82 10.70 12.02
C ASN A 108 7.62 10.31 10.55
N ARG A 109 8.63 9.64 10.00
CA ARG A 109 8.61 9.11 8.63
C ARG A 109 8.79 7.60 8.67
N TYR A 110 7.99 6.90 7.90
CA TYR A 110 8.02 5.45 7.76
C TYR A 110 8.05 5.09 6.29
N GLN A 111 8.68 3.97 5.97
CA GLN A 111 8.71 3.43 4.61
C GLN A 111 8.06 2.04 4.62
N PHE A 112 7.09 1.86 3.76
CA PHE A 112 6.34 0.63 3.58
C PHE A 112 6.75 -0.13 2.32
#